data_3a9971e82cf8c1ebb5c53399983cc855
#
_entry.id   3a9971e82cf8c1ebb5c53399983cc855
#
_cell.length_a   1.000
_cell.length_b   1.000
_cell.length_c   1.000
_cell.angle_alpha   90.00
_cell.angle_beta   90.00
_cell.angle_gamma   90.00
#
_symmetry.space_group_name_H-M   'P 1'
#
loop_
_entity.id
_entity.type
_entity.pdbx_description
1 polymer ?
#
loop_
_entity_poly.entity_id
_entity_poly.type
_entity_poly.pdbx_seq_one_letter_code
_entity_poly.pdbx_strand_id
1 'polypeptide(L)'
;MKLKYIITSVFVLATVLNVACSDRDNYTIPKGSFEEKPIVPPVKVETSKVDGKWRLLVDGQELYVKGAACNNFYAEAADFGANVVRTYGVSDKSKAILDAAQEKGLYVNFGLYIKRETDGFDYNNAAAVKAQFDEMKATVERFKDHPALLVWSIGNEAEASYTNLKLW
;
A
#
# COMPACT_ATOMS: atom_id res chain seq x y z
N MET A 1 -24.27 31.37 44.11
CA MET A 1 -24.10 32.03 42.80
C MET A 1 -22.93 31.46 41.96
N LYS A 2 -22.42 30.25 42.26
CA LYS A 2 -21.32 29.60 41.50
C LYS A 2 -21.74 28.41 40.65
N LEU A 3 -22.99 27.95 40.77
CA LEU A 3 -23.44 26.76 40.02
C LEU A 3 -23.98 27.07 38.61
N LYS A 4 -24.39 28.31 38.33
CA LYS A 4 -24.94 28.72 37.02
C LYS A 4 -23.88 28.83 35.90
N TYR A 5 -22.61 29.07 36.26
CA TYR A 5 -21.54 29.22 35.26
C TYR A 5 -20.95 27.89 34.78
N ILE A 6 -21.07 26.82 35.59
CA ILE A 6 -20.52 25.49 35.23
C ILE A 6 -21.44 24.81 34.21
N ILE A 7 -22.76 24.99 34.32
CA ILE A 7 -23.73 24.35 33.42
C ILE A 7 -23.67 24.98 31.99
N THR A 8 -23.42 26.29 31.91
CA THR A 8 -23.34 26.98 30.63
C THR A 8 -22.08 26.60 29.86
N SER A 9 -20.96 26.37 30.54
CA SER A 9 -19.68 26.00 29.89
C SER A 9 -19.70 24.57 29.35
N VAL A 10 -20.39 23.65 30.01
CA VAL A 10 -20.53 22.26 29.56
C VAL A 10 -21.45 22.16 28.36
N PHE A 11 -22.51 22.99 28.31
CA PHE A 11 -23.44 23.01 27.16
C PHE A 11 -22.83 23.61 25.90
N VAL A 12 -21.97 24.62 26.03
CA VAL A 12 -21.27 25.22 24.88
C VAL A 12 -20.21 24.26 24.34
N LEU A 13 -19.53 23.48 25.18
CA LEU A 13 -18.53 22.52 24.76
C LEU A 13 -19.17 21.31 24.03
N ALA A 14 -20.36 20.86 24.50
CA ALA A 14 -21.09 19.76 23.86
C ALA A 14 -21.65 20.15 22.47
N THR A 15 -22.09 21.41 22.29
CA THR A 15 -22.59 21.89 20.99
C THR A 15 -21.46 22.07 19.96
N VAL A 16 -20.27 22.52 20.39
CA VAL A 16 -19.11 22.66 19.49
C VAL A 16 -18.58 21.28 19.04
N LEU A 17 -18.62 20.28 19.91
CA LEU A 17 -18.22 18.91 19.53
C LEU A 17 -19.23 18.24 18.58
N ASN A 18 -20.52 18.54 18.68
CA ASN A 18 -21.54 18.00 17.78
C ASN A 18 -21.49 18.64 16.38
N VAL A 19 -21.12 19.93 16.26
CA VAL A 19 -20.94 20.58 14.95
C VAL A 19 -19.71 20.05 14.23
N ALA A 20 -18.64 19.72 14.94
CA ALA A 20 -17.42 19.15 14.33
C ALA A 20 -17.60 17.70 13.83
N CYS A 21 -18.60 16.95 14.33
CA CYS A 21 -18.91 15.60 13.86
C CYS A 21 -19.97 15.56 12.74
N SER A 22 -20.81 16.58 12.61
CA SER A 22 -21.90 16.58 11.61
C SER A 22 -21.43 16.89 10.19
N ASP A 23 -20.30 17.56 10.04
CA ASP A 23 -19.77 17.89 8.71
C ASP A 23 -19.03 16.73 8.03
N ARG A 24 -18.73 15.66 8.76
CA ARG A 24 -18.12 14.45 8.15
C ARG A 24 -19.12 13.58 7.39
N ASP A 25 -20.39 13.63 7.75
CA ASP A 25 -21.43 12.78 7.15
C ASP A 25 -21.94 13.32 5.81
N ASN A 26 -21.56 14.54 5.43
CA ASN A 26 -21.96 15.18 4.17
C ASN A 26 -20.80 15.34 3.17
N TYR A 27 -19.63 14.76 3.42
CA TYR A 27 -18.56 14.77 2.43
C TYR A 27 -18.89 13.76 1.33
N THR A 28 -19.56 14.27 0.30
CA THR A 28 -19.74 13.55 -0.95
C THR A 28 -18.38 13.54 -1.66
N ILE A 29 -17.76 12.37 -1.75
CA ILE A 29 -16.57 12.17 -2.58
C ILE A 29 -16.94 12.65 -4.00
N PRO A 30 -16.26 13.64 -4.57
CA PRO A 30 -16.45 13.95 -5.96
C PRO A 30 -16.15 12.69 -6.75
N LYS A 31 -17.15 12.09 -7.39
CA LYS A 31 -16.90 11.03 -8.36
C LYS A 31 -16.07 11.65 -9.47
N GLY A 32 -14.75 11.49 -9.35
CA GLY A 32 -13.83 11.83 -10.42
C GLY A 32 -14.23 10.99 -11.63
N SER A 33 -14.28 11.59 -12.77
CA SER A 33 -14.43 10.90 -14.06
C SER A 33 -13.12 10.19 -14.41
N PHE A 34 -12.67 9.28 -13.53
CA PHE A 34 -11.60 8.36 -13.86
C PHE A 34 -12.26 7.21 -14.61
N GLU A 35 -12.05 7.17 -15.92
CA GLU A 35 -12.37 5.98 -16.69
C GLU A 35 -11.54 4.82 -16.12
N GLU A 36 -12.21 3.83 -15.53
CA GLU A 36 -11.61 2.57 -15.14
C GLU A 36 -11.08 1.92 -16.43
N LYS A 37 -9.80 2.07 -16.69
CA LYS A 37 -9.16 1.33 -17.78
C LYS A 37 -8.75 -0.04 -17.26
N PRO A 38 -9.27 -1.12 -17.83
CA PRO A 38 -8.82 -2.45 -17.43
C PRO A 38 -7.31 -2.58 -17.69
N ILE A 39 -6.59 -3.10 -16.70
CA ILE A 39 -5.17 -3.43 -16.87
C ILE A 39 -5.10 -4.69 -17.71
N VAL A 40 -4.52 -4.60 -18.90
CA VAL A 40 -4.36 -5.72 -19.83
C VAL A 40 -2.92 -6.25 -19.77
N PRO A 41 -2.73 -7.56 -19.62
CA PRO A 41 -1.39 -8.13 -19.63
C PRO A 41 -0.84 -8.30 -21.06
N PRO A 42 0.49 -8.44 -21.20
CA PRO A 42 1.49 -8.19 -20.17
C PRO A 42 1.80 -6.70 -20.06
N VAL A 43 1.98 -6.19 -18.84
CA VAL A 43 2.50 -4.83 -18.64
C VAL A 43 4.01 -4.86 -18.55
N LYS A 44 4.68 -4.04 -19.36
CA LYS A 44 6.12 -3.83 -19.25
C LYS A 44 6.40 -2.66 -18.32
N VAL A 45 7.06 -2.94 -17.20
CA VAL A 45 7.45 -1.91 -16.24
C VAL A 45 8.95 -1.64 -16.38
N GLU A 46 9.32 -0.40 -16.54
CA GLU A 46 10.72 0.00 -16.68
C GLU A 46 10.97 1.39 -16.09
N THR A 47 12.23 1.69 -15.79
CA THR A 47 12.66 3.04 -15.45
C THR A 47 13.46 3.62 -16.59
N SER A 48 13.23 4.88 -16.91
CA SER A 48 13.95 5.59 -17.97
C SER A 48 14.37 6.98 -17.49
N LYS A 49 15.47 7.49 -18.02
CA LYS A 49 15.94 8.84 -17.74
C LYS A 49 15.52 9.77 -18.87
N VAL A 50 14.57 10.67 -18.56
CA VAL A 50 14.05 11.67 -19.51
C VAL A 50 14.39 13.05 -18.94
N ASP A 51 15.04 13.91 -19.75
CA ASP A 51 15.47 15.25 -19.34
C ASP A 51 16.24 15.29 -18.01
N GLY A 52 17.10 14.30 -17.82
CA GLY A 52 17.92 14.17 -16.61
C GLY A 52 17.20 13.65 -15.37
N LYS A 53 15.90 13.36 -15.45
CA LYS A 53 15.07 12.84 -14.35
C LYS A 53 14.66 11.40 -14.59
N TRP A 54 14.69 10.58 -13.54
CA TRP A 54 14.18 9.22 -13.61
C TRP A 54 12.65 9.22 -13.67
N ARG A 55 12.09 8.39 -14.55
CA ARG A 55 10.68 8.18 -14.75
C ARG A 55 10.37 6.70 -14.64
N LEU A 56 9.20 6.38 -14.05
CA LEU A 56 8.62 5.04 -14.09
C LEU A 56 7.70 4.96 -15.30
N LEU A 57 7.92 3.97 -16.14
CA LEU A 57 7.13 3.76 -17.34
C LEU A 57 6.38 2.43 -17.24
N VAL A 58 5.14 2.41 -17.68
CA VAL A 58 4.32 1.21 -17.87
C VAL A 58 3.89 1.20 -19.35
N ASP A 59 4.28 0.17 -20.06
CA ASP A 59 4.08 0.05 -21.52
C ASP A 59 4.52 1.31 -22.30
N GLY A 60 5.66 1.88 -21.86
CA GLY A 60 6.27 3.07 -22.46
C GLY A 60 5.60 4.40 -22.08
N GLN A 61 4.54 4.38 -21.28
CA GLN A 61 3.87 5.59 -20.80
C GLN A 61 4.33 5.94 -19.38
N GLU A 62 4.58 7.22 -19.11
CA GLU A 62 4.97 7.66 -17.77
C GLU A 62 3.83 7.43 -16.77
N LEU A 63 4.14 6.71 -15.69
CA LEU A 63 3.25 6.53 -14.56
C LEU A 63 3.68 7.44 -13.41
N TYR A 64 2.87 8.46 -13.14
CA TYR A 64 2.99 9.23 -11.90
C TYR A 64 2.25 8.49 -10.78
N VAL A 65 2.99 7.92 -9.83
CA VAL A 65 2.42 7.10 -8.76
C VAL A 65 1.62 7.95 -7.79
N LYS A 66 0.34 7.60 -7.65
CA LYS A 66 -0.58 8.08 -6.60
C LYS A 66 -1.02 6.84 -5.83
N GLY A 67 -0.38 6.59 -4.69
CA GLY A 67 -0.50 5.31 -4.00
C GLY A 67 -1.18 5.36 -2.65
N ALA A 68 -1.82 4.25 -2.29
CA ALA A 68 -2.34 3.98 -0.97
C ALA A 68 -1.82 2.64 -0.45
N ALA A 69 -1.53 2.56 0.86
CA ALA A 69 -1.16 1.30 1.50
C ALA A 69 -2.42 0.63 2.04
N CYS A 70 -2.89 -0.43 1.37
CA CYS A 70 -4.09 -1.15 1.78
C CYS A 70 -4.10 -2.59 1.24
N ASN A 71 -4.84 -3.47 1.94
CA ASN A 71 -5.12 -4.84 1.52
C ASN A 71 -6.60 -5.06 1.19
N ASN A 72 -7.38 -4.00 1.22
CA ASN A 72 -8.81 -3.92 0.91
C ASN A 72 -9.14 -2.47 0.51
N PHE A 73 -10.40 -2.11 0.33
CA PHE A 73 -10.85 -0.76 -0.06
C PHE A 73 -10.28 -0.29 -1.41
N TYR A 74 -10.13 -1.20 -2.37
CA TYR A 74 -9.56 -0.88 -3.68
C TYR A 74 -10.45 0.05 -4.49
N ALA A 75 -11.79 -0.12 -4.36
CA ALA A 75 -12.75 0.77 -5.01
C ALA A 75 -12.60 2.21 -4.48
N GLU A 76 -12.58 2.36 -3.16
CA GLU A 76 -12.40 3.67 -2.52
C GLU A 76 -11.04 4.29 -2.87
N ALA A 77 -9.97 3.49 -2.90
CA ALA A 77 -8.66 3.99 -3.32
C ALA A 77 -8.69 4.51 -4.77
N ALA A 78 -9.32 3.79 -5.68
CA ALA A 78 -9.48 4.21 -7.06
C ALA A 78 -10.37 5.46 -7.18
N ASP A 79 -11.49 5.52 -6.45
CA ASP A 79 -12.40 6.67 -6.43
C ASP A 79 -11.70 7.95 -5.93
N PHE A 80 -10.74 7.82 -5.00
CA PHE A 80 -9.87 8.92 -4.56
C PHE A 80 -8.71 9.22 -5.52
N GLY A 81 -8.64 8.55 -6.65
CA GLY A 81 -7.65 8.78 -7.71
C GLY A 81 -6.32 8.12 -7.47
N ALA A 82 -6.23 7.10 -6.61
CA ALA A 82 -5.07 6.23 -6.56
C ALA A 82 -4.96 5.42 -7.86
N ASN A 83 -3.73 5.11 -8.26
CA ASN A 83 -3.41 4.22 -9.37
C ASN A 83 -2.50 3.07 -8.94
N VAL A 84 -2.00 3.11 -7.70
CA VAL A 84 -1.14 2.08 -7.12
C VAL A 84 -1.58 1.81 -5.68
N VAL A 85 -1.62 0.54 -5.30
CA VAL A 85 -1.75 0.12 -3.90
C VAL A 85 -0.49 -0.62 -3.46
N ARG A 86 -0.14 -0.52 -2.18
CA ARG A 86 0.99 -1.22 -1.59
C ARG A 86 0.52 -2.27 -0.60
N THR A 87 1.08 -3.49 -0.71
CA THR A 87 0.97 -4.55 0.29
C THR A 87 2.29 -4.73 1.03
N TYR A 88 2.28 -5.42 2.18
CA TYR A 88 3.47 -5.58 3.02
C TYR A 88 3.96 -7.03 3.12
N GLY A 89 3.22 -7.98 2.59
CA GLY A 89 3.57 -9.39 2.65
C GLY A 89 2.71 -10.26 1.76
N VAL A 90 3.01 -11.55 1.78
CA VAL A 90 2.36 -12.59 0.99
C VAL A 90 1.50 -13.47 1.89
N SER A 91 0.34 -13.87 1.39
CA SER A 91 -0.57 -14.79 2.06
C SER A 91 -1.27 -15.70 1.03
N ASP A 92 -2.09 -16.61 1.50
CA ASP A 92 -3.01 -17.39 0.67
C ASP A 92 -3.98 -16.55 -0.15
N LYS A 93 -4.26 -15.31 0.29
CA LYS A 93 -5.12 -14.34 -0.39
C LYS A 93 -4.42 -13.48 -1.44
N SER A 94 -3.11 -13.63 -1.62
CA SER A 94 -2.31 -12.76 -2.50
C SER A 94 -2.84 -12.69 -3.94
N LYS A 95 -3.30 -13.82 -4.49
CA LYS A 95 -3.92 -13.80 -5.83
C LYS A 95 -5.19 -12.97 -5.85
N ALA A 96 -6.07 -13.16 -4.87
CA ALA A 96 -7.32 -12.40 -4.78
C ALA A 96 -7.09 -10.89 -4.59
N ILE A 97 -6.02 -10.52 -3.88
CA ILE A 97 -5.59 -9.12 -3.72
C ILE A 97 -5.19 -8.52 -5.07
N LEU A 98 -4.38 -9.24 -5.84
CA LEU A 98 -3.94 -8.80 -7.16
C LEU A 98 -5.12 -8.71 -8.15
N ASP A 99 -5.98 -9.72 -8.17
CA ASP A 99 -7.19 -9.74 -9.00
C ASP A 99 -8.12 -8.56 -8.68
N ALA A 100 -8.37 -8.30 -7.39
CA ALA A 100 -9.25 -7.22 -6.95
C ALA A 100 -8.67 -5.82 -7.27
N ALA A 101 -7.35 -5.65 -7.16
CA ALA A 101 -6.69 -4.42 -7.57
C ALA A 101 -6.80 -4.22 -9.09
N GLN A 102 -6.56 -5.29 -9.87
CA GLN A 102 -6.71 -5.26 -11.33
C GLN A 102 -8.12 -4.86 -11.76
N GLU A 103 -9.14 -5.44 -11.12
CA GLU A 103 -10.55 -5.14 -11.40
C GLU A 103 -10.86 -3.64 -11.22
N LYS A 104 -10.15 -2.95 -10.33
CA LYS A 104 -10.30 -1.51 -10.06
C LYS A 104 -9.30 -0.63 -10.81
N GLY A 105 -8.57 -1.18 -11.78
CA GLY A 105 -7.58 -0.43 -12.55
C GLY A 105 -6.36 0.01 -11.73
N LEU A 106 -6.07 -0.68 -10.62
CA LEU A 106 -4.97 -0.38 -9.72
C LEU A 106 -3.79 -1.31 -9.95
N TYR A 107 -2.60 -0.74 -10.03
CA TYR A 107 -1.36 -1.50 -9.93
C TYR A 107 -1.02 -1.82 -8.47
N VAL A 108 -0.20 -2.84 -8.28
CA VAL A 108 0.24 -3.26 -6.94
C VAL A 108 1.76 -3.16 -6.80
N ASN A 109 2.21 -2.39 -5.82
CA ASN A 109 3.53 -2.53 -5.25
C ASN A 109 3.46 -3.68 -4.24
N PHE A 110 3.95 -4.87 -4.63
CA PHE A 110 3.72 -6.09 -3.90
C PHE A 110 4.86 -6.38 -2.92
N GLY A 111 4.53 -6.40 -1.64
CA GLY A 111 5.50 -6.60 -0.56
C GLY A 111 5.93 -8.05 -0.41
N LEU A 112 7.24 -8.27 -0.32
CA LEU A 112 7.86 -9.51 0.13
C LEU A 112 8.37 -9.29 1.55
N TYR A 113 7.74 -9.95 2.54
CA TYR A 113 8.11 -9.77 3.94
C TYR A 113 9.47 -10.41 4.23
N ILE A 114 10.37 -9.65 4.85
CA ILE A 114 11.61 -10.16 5.42
C ILE A 114 11.38 -10.47 6.90
N LYS A 115 11.64 -11.71 7.31
CA LYS A 115 11.52 -12.13 8.70
C LYS A 115 12.50 -11.34 9.57
N ARG A 116 12.07 -10.90 10.74
CA ARG A 116 12.85 -10.00 11.60
C ARG A 116 13.56 -10.75 12.71
N GLU A 117 14.75 -10.29 13.09
CA GLU A 117 15.49 -10.84 14.24
C GLU A 117 14.67 -10.65 15.54
N THR A 118 13.95 -9.55 15.68
CA THR A 118 13.04 -9.29 16.81
C THR A 118 11.90 -10.31 16.92
N ASP A 119 11.55 -10.97 15.83
CA ASP A 119 10.56 -12.05 15.79
C ASP A 119 11.23 -13.44 15.93
N GLY A 120 12.51 -13.48 16.26
CA GLY A 120 13.27 -14.72 16.51
C GLY A 120 13.92 -15.32 15.27
N PHE A 121 14.01 -14.61 14.15
CA PHE A 121 14.71 -15.11 12.96
C PHE A 121 16.22 -14.93 13.09
N ASP A 122 16.98 -16.01 12.91
CA ASP A 122 18.45 -15.99 13.00
C ASP A 122 19.09 -15.93 11.61
N TYR A 123 19.64 -14.78 11.26
CA TYR A 123 20.34 -14.56 9.99
C TYR A 123 21.73 -15.22 9.93
N ASN A 124 22.27 -15.72 11.04
CA ASN A 124 23.48 -16.56 11.03
C ASN A 124 23.14 -18.02 10.65
N ASN A 125 21.88 -18.40 10.67
CA ASN A 125 21.43 -19.71 10.22
C ASN A 125 21.25 -19.73 8.70
N ALA A 126 22.29 -20.15 7.97
CA ALA A 126 22.31 -20.19 6.51
C ALA A 126 21.15 -21.00 5.90
N ALA A 127 20.72 -22.08 6.58
CA ALA A 127 19.59 -22.89 6.10
C ALA A 127 18.26 -22.13 6.20
N ALA A 128 18.03 -21.39 7.29
CA ALA A 128 16.84 -20.56 7.47
C ALA A 128 16.81 -19.40 6.45
N VAL A 129 17.95 -18.75 6.24
CA VAL A 129 18.09 -17.67 5.22
C VAL A 129 17.80 -18.20 3.82
N LYS A 130 18.37 -19.36 3.48
CA LYS A 130 18.08 -20.00 2.20
C LYS A 130 16.62 -20.35 2.03
N ALA A 131 15.98 -20.89 3.06
CA ALA A 131 14.56 -21.23 3.02
C ALA A 131 13.68 -19.97 2.79
N GLN A 132 13.98 -18.86 3.46
CA GLN A 132 13.30 -17.57 3.24
C GLN A 132 13.49 -17.08 1.80
N PHE A 133 14.70 -17.16 1.27
CA PHE A 133 14.98 -16.79 -0.12
C PHE A 133 14.20 -17.65 -1.12
N ASP A 134 14.18 -18.98 -0.91
CA ASP A 134 13.48 -19.92 -1.79
C ASP A 134 11.95 -19.64 -1.77
N GLU A 135 11.38 -19.31 -0.61
CA GLU A 135 9.98 -18.90 -0.45
C GLU A 135 9.67 -17.61 -1.23
N MET A 136 10.53 -16.60 -1.13
CA MET A 136 10.40 -15.36 -1.89
C MET A 136 10.51 -15.61 -3.39
N LYS A 137 11.49 -16.40 -3.81
CA LYS A 137 11.68 -16.79 -5.22
C LYS A 137 10.43 -17.49 -5.76
N ALA A 138 9.88 -18.45 -5.04
CA ALA A 138 8.66 -19.14 -5.44
C ALA A 138 7.47 -18.19 -5.58
N THR A 139 7.38 -17.21 -4.68
CA THR A 139 6.35 -16.16 -4.74
C THR A 139 6.50 -15.29 -5.99
N VAL A 140 7.71 -14.85 -6.28
CA VAL A 140 8.01 -14.06 -7.51
C VAL A 140 7.65 -14.86 -8.75
N GLU A 141 8.09 -16.11 -8.86
CA GLU A 141 7.77 -16.99 -10.00
C GLU A 141 6.26 -17.19 -10.17
N ARG A 142 5.51 -17.24 -9.07
CA ARG A 142 4.06 -17.42 -9.10
C ARG A 142 3.30 -16.20 -9.61
N PHE A 143 3.77 -14.99 -9.30
CA PHE A 143 2.99 -13.78 -9.52
C PHE A 143 3.61 -12.78 -10.50
N LYS A 144 4.85 -13.02 -10.97
CA LYS A 144 5.61 -12.07 -11.82
C LYS A 144 4.86 -11.64 -13.10
N ASP A 145 4.00 -12.51 -13.62
CA ASP A 145 3.26 -12.26 -14.85
C ASP A 145 1.84 -11.73 -14.59
N HIS A 146 1.51 -11.40 -13.32
CA HIS A 146 0.20 -10.87 -13.00
C HIS A 146 0.05 -9.42 -13.50
N PRO A 147 -1.01 -9.09 -14.26
CA PRO A 147 -1.14 -7.78 -14.91
C PRO A 147 -1.21 -6.59 -13.95
N ALA A 148 -1.70 -6.79 -12.73
CA ALA A 148 -1.71 -5.73 -11.73
C ALA A 148 -0.34 -5.54 -11.03
N LEU A 149 0.61 -6.46 -11.20
CA LEU A 149 1.91 -6.33 -10.54
C LEU A 149 2.73 -5.20 -11.18
N LEU A 150 3.07 -4.18 -10.39
CA LEU A 150 3.91 -3.08 -10.84
C LEU A 150 5.38 -3.30 -10.46
N VAL A 151 5.62 -3.47 -9.18
CA VAL A 151 6.97 -3.62 -8.59
C VAL A 151 6.92 -4.49 -7.35
N TRP A 152 8.08 -5.02 -6.98
CA TRP A 152 8.29 -5.74 -5.73
C TRP A 152 8.93 -4.83 -4.70
N SER A 153 8.40 -4.82 -3.47
CA SER A 153 9.06 -4.22 -2.30
C SER A 153 9.61 -5.32 -1.40
N ILE A 154 10.92 -5.39 -1.27
CA ILE A 154 11.59 -6.38 -0.44
C ILE A 154 11.78 -5.80 0.96
N GLY A 155 11.07 -6.38 1.93
CA GLY A 155 11.03 -5.90 3.31
C GLY A 155 10.24 -4.62 3.52
N ASN A 156 10.07 -4.27 4.80
CA ASN A 156 9.53 -3.00 5.26
C ASN A 156 10.25 -2.63 6.55
N GLU A 157 10.90 -1.46 6.56
CA GLU A 157 11.63 -0.94 7.73
C GLU A 157 12.56 -2.00 8.34
N ALA A 158 13.22 -2.75 7.47
CA ALA A 158 13.99 -3.90 7.86
C ALA A 158 15.09 -3.53 8.87
N GLU A 159 15.76 -2.39 8.67
CA GLU A 159 16.82 -1.86 9.53
C GLU A 159 16.35 -1.47 10.95
N ALA A 160 15.07 -1.18 11.14
CA ALA A 160 14.51 -0.83 12.44
C ALA A 160 14.41 -2.04 13.40
N SER A 161 14.61 -3.25 12.89
CA SER A 161 14.37 -4.50 13.62
C SER A 161 15.62 -5.35 13.82
N TYR A 162 16.82 -4.81 13.56
CA TYR A 162 18.06 -5.57 13.60
C TYR A 162 18.93 -5.25 14.80
N THR A 163 19.55 -6.30 15.35
CA THR A 163 20.58 -6.21 16.38
C THR A 163 21.98 -6.19 15.80
N ASN A 164 22.16 -6.69 14.59
CA ASN A 164 23.45 -6.80 13.92
C ASN A 164 23.48 -6.15 12.54
N LEU A 165 23.79 -4.84 12.49
CA LEU A 165 23.89 -4.06 11.25
C LEU A 165 24.96 -4.54 10.26
N LYS A 166 25.88 -5.46 10.67
CA LYS A 166 26.90 -5.99 9.75
C LYS A 166 26.35 -7.03 8.78
N LEU A 167 25.14 -7.51 8.98
CA LEU A 167 24.48 -8.46 8.09
C LEU A 167 23.69 -7.78 6.96
N TRP A 168 23.61 -6.47 7.02
CA TRP A 168 22.84 -5.60 6.10
C TRP A 168 23.75 -4.52 5.54
#